data_7754d0a94477e18fcbe41da3269d8bc9
#
_entry.id   7754d0a94477e18fcbe41da3269d8bc9
#
_cell.length_a   1.000
_cell.length_b   1.000
_cell.length_c   1.000
_cell.angle_alpha   90.00
_cell.angle_beta   90.00
_cell.angle_gamma   90.00
#
_symmetry.space_group_name_H-M   'P 1'
#
loop_
_entity.id
_entity.type
_entity.pdbx_description
1 polymer ?
#
loop_
_entity_poly.entity_id
_entity_poly.type
_entity_poly.pdbx_seq_one_letter_code
_entity_poly.pdbx_strand_id
1 'polypeptide(L)'
;MKVCFTGGGSAGHLFPAFQVDEELSTRTVKAHGTYVRFWIGTTDERERGWVMAAGIPFHGIASGKLRRYASLRNIIDIFNLFRALFQAYAILRRERPDVVFSKGGFASVPPVVAAWLLRIPSVTHESDANPGLATRINARFARWVCVSHAQAGGSFSKRFTHKLVVTGNPVRFSRAQGNAQRARMQLGIGAGTPLLVVLGGSQGALQLNELVWNHIEELTSFAFVFHQMGSSKFKEISHERYKGVSFVQEGMADLLAAATVVLSRSGANAVGELLEMRKAMVLVPLGKNASRGDQVLNAERIRAAGAAVVVSEEQYDESYCVRLLADLMGDESRRKELERNCENLRSSDARCKIADVIEGLIKAKESA
;
A
#
# COMPACT_ATOMS: atom_id res chain seq x y z
N MET A 1 4.63 24.77 9.05
CA MET A 1 3.62 23.87 8.44
C MET A 1 3.19 22.83 9.45
N LYS A 2 1.86 22.68 9.67
CA LYS A 2 1.28 21.66 10.55
C LYS A 2 0.32 20.75 9.77
N VAL A 3 0.59 19.45 9.71
CA VAL A 3 -0.17 18.47 8.90
C VAL A 3 -0.84 17.45 9.79
N CYS A 4 -2.15 17.23 9.57
CA CYS A 4 -2.87 16.11 10.12
C CYS A 4 -2.89 14.98 9.10
N PHE A 5 -2.35 13.82 9.44
CA PHE A 5 -2.48 12.59 8.65
C PHE A 5 -3.65 11.76 9.15
N THR A 6 -4.32 11.08 8.24
CA THR A 6 -5.39 10.15 8.59
C THR A 6 -5.52 9.04 7.57
N GLY A 7 -5.94 7.90 8.05
CA GLY A 7 -6.11 6.66 7.31
C GLY A 7 -6.02 5.53 8.32
N GLY A 8 -6.50 4.35 7.99
CA GLY A 8 -6.42 3.27 8.96
C GLY A 8 -7.03 1.96 8.49
N GLY A 9 -6.93 0.96 9.38
CA GLY A 9 -7.45 -0.38 9.14
C GLY A 9 -6.47 -1.34 8.47
N SER A 10 -5.38 -0.85 7.88
CA SER A 10 -4.32 -1.71 7.31
C SER A 10 -3.01 -0.98 7.10
N ALA A 11 -1.90 -1.73 7.07
CA ALA A 11 -0.57 -1.22 6.73
C ALA A 11 -0.54 -0.50 5.35
N GLY A 12 -1.42 -0.91 4.43
CA GLY A 12 -1.55 -0.31 3.09
C GLY A 12 -1.99 1.16 3.09
N HIS A 13 -2.62 1.65 4.16
CA HIS A 13 -2.97 3.06 4.30
C HIS A 13 -1.91 3.85 5.09
N LEU A 14 -1.14 3.18 5.93
CA LEU A 14 -0.17 3.82 6.82
C LEU A 14 1.15 4.10 6.10
N PHE A 15 1.81 3.07 5.59
CA PHE A 15 3.15 3.20 5.02
C PHE A 15 3.27 4.21 3.86
N PRO A 16 2.32 4.27 2.90
CA PRO A 16 2.37 5.31 1.87
C PRO A 16 2.21 6.73 2.43
N ALA A 17 1.44 6.91 3.52
CA ALA A 17 1.30 8.22 4.16
C ALA A 17 2.58 8.63 4.89
N PHE A 18 3.32 7.68 5.49
CA PHE A 18 4.63 7.96 6.09
C PHE A 18 5.64 8.45 5.04
N GLN A 19 5.56 7.96 3.80
CA GLN A 19 6.44 8.46 2.73
C GLN A 19 6.14 9.91 2.34
N VAL A 20 4.87 10.31 2.40
CA VAL A 20 4.48 11.72 2.19
C VAL A 20 4.91 12.58 3.39
N ASP A 21 4.78 12.08 4.61
CA ASP A 21 5.25 12.74 5.83
C ASP A 21 6.76 12.99 5.79
N GLU A 22 7.56 11.97 5.43
CA GLU A 22 9.01 12.06 5.30
C GLU A 22 9.42 13.12 4.26
N GLU A 23 8.76 13.15 3.11
CA GLU A 23 9.01 14.12 2.05
C GLU A 23 8.72 15.56 2.53
N LEU A 24 7.55 15.80 3.16
CA LEU A 24 7.16 17.11 3.68
C LEU A 24 8.11 17.56 4.80
N SER A 25 8.49 16.65 5.69
CA SER A 25 9.47 16.92 6.75
C SER A 25 10.81 17.35 6.16
N THR A 26 11.32 16.58 5.20
CA THR A 26 12.60 16.84 4.53
C THR A 26 12.61 18.21 3.84
N ARG A 27 11.54 18.55 3.10
CA ARG A 27 11.41 19.85 2.42
C ARG A 27 11.35 21.01 3.39
N THR A 28 10.54 20.86 4.46
CA THR A 28 10.37 21.93 5.45
C THR A 28 11.66 22.21 6.21
N VAL A 29 12.41 21.15 6.58
CA VAL A 29 13.72 21.31 7.26
C VAL A 29 14.73 21.98 6.32
N LYS A 30 14.80 21.59 5.04
CA LYS A 30 15.66 22.25 4.05
C LYS A 30 15.33 23.74 3.86
N ALA A 31 14.06 24.10 4.00
CA ALA A 31 13.61 25.51 3.94
C ALA A 31 13.74 26.25 5.28
N HIS A 32 14.42 25.69 6.29
CA HIS A 32 14.54 26.23 7.66
C HIS A 32 13.20 26.52 8.34
N GLY A 33 12.14 25.82 7.94
CA GLY A 33 10.81 25.96 8.50
C GLY A 33 10.54 24.98 9.64
N THR A 34 9.45 25.24 10.40
CA THR A 34 8.97 24.33 11.44
C THR A 34 7.95 23.35 10.86
N TYR A 35 8.20 22.05 11.05
CA TYR A 35 7.29 20.96 10.66
C TYR A 35 6.67 20.31 11.90
N VAL A 36 5.35 20.32 11.97
CA VAL A 36 4.56 19.68 13.02
C VAL A 36 3.59 18.71 12.37
N ARG A 37 3.47 17.52 12.91
CA ARG A 37 2.57 16.50 12.40
C ARG A 37 1.88 15.74 13.51
N PHE A 38 0.72 15.19 13.20
CA PHE A 38 0.02 14.25 14.06
C PHE A 38 -0.90 13.34 13.23
N TRP A 39 -1.34 12.24 13.82
CA TRP A 39 -2.19 11.25 13.18
C TRP A 39 -3.53 11.14 13.88
N ILE A 40 -4.61 11.10 13.11
CA ILE A 40 -5.93 10.68 13.57
C ILE A 40 -6.26 9.33 12.95
N GLY A 41 -6.42 8.28 13.78
CA GLY A 41 -6.67 6.90 13.35
C GLY A 41 -7.68 6.19 14.24
N THR A 42 -7.76 4.87 14.06
CA THR A 42 -8.65 4.02 14.87
C THR A 42 -8.05 3.76 16.27
N THR A 43 -8.81 3.10 17.14
CA THR A 43 -8.32 2.62 18.44
C THR A 43 -7.57 1.27 18.35
N ASP A 44 -7.18 0.81 17.16
CA ASP A 44 -6.39 -0.41 16.96
C ASP A 44 -4.95 -0.20 17.45
N GLU A 45 -4.52 -1.00 18.41
CA GLU A 45 -3.19 -0.88 19.01
C GLU A 45 -2.03 -1.13 18.03
N ARG A 46 -2.25 -1.94 16.99
CA ARG A 46 -1.23 -2.17 15.96
C ARG A 46 -1.04 -0.91 15.10
N GLU A 47 -2.15 -0.26 14.72
CA GLU A 47 -2.13 1.00 13.99
C GLU A 47 -1.39 2.06 14.82
N ARG A 48 -1.77 2.21 16.10
CA ARG A 48 -1.13 3.11 17.04
C ARG A 48 0.37 2.82 17.17
N GLY A 49 0.75 1.55 17.34
CA GLY A 49 2.14 1.13 17.47
C GLY A 49 3.00 1.53 16.25
N TRP A 50 2.51 1.30 15.03
CA TRP A 50 3.24 1.68 13.81
C TRP A 50 3.39 3.19 13.66
N VAL A 51 2.34 3.97 13.97
CA VAL A 51 2.38 5.44 13.87
C VAL A 51 3.33 6.03 14.92
N MET A 52 3.26 5.55 16.17
CA MET A 52 4.15 6.01 17.23
C MET A 52 5.61 5.60 16.98
N ALA A 53 5.86 4.42 16.43
CA ALA A 53 7.21 4.00 16.02
C ALA A 53 7.79 4.90 14.91
N ALA A 54 6.94 5.51 14.07
CA ALA A 54 7.36 6.53 13.10
C ALA A 54 7.54 7.94 13.73
N GLY A 55 7.42 8.06 15.06
CA GLY A 55 7.58 9.33 15.78
C GLY A 55 6.44 10.34 15.54
N ILE A 56 5.25 9.85 15.17
CA ILE A 56 4.07 10.69 14.89
C ILE A 56 3.10 10.63 16.09
N PRO A 57 2.74 11.76 16.72
CA PRO A 57 1.72 11.81 17.77
C PRO A 57 0.39 11.26 17.26
N PHE A 58 -0.25 10.39 18.06
CA PHE A 58 -1.44 9.63 17.64
C PHE A 58 -2.66 9.99 18.46
N HIS A 59 -3.77 10.26 17.78
CA HIS A 59 -5.10 10.46 18.35
C HIS A 59 -6.05 9.37 17.86
N GLY A 60 -6.45 8.46 18.74
CA GLY A 60 -7.45 7.44 18.43
C GLY A 60 -8.87 8.00 18.47
N ILE A 61 -9.67 7.71 17.45
CA ILE A 61 -11.11 8.02 17.42
C ILE A 61 -11.94 6.74 17.36
N ALA A 62 -13.19 6.81 17.77
CA ALA A 62 -14.12 5.70 17.63
C ALA A 62 -14.16 5.23 16.16
N SER A 63 -14.21 3.93 15.92
CA SER A 63 -14.25 3.40 14.57
C SER A 63 -15.55 2.64 14.33
N GLY A 64 -16.33 3.08 13.35
CA GLY A 64 -17.48 2.34 12.81
C GLY A 64 -17.10 1.80 11.43
N LYS A 65 -17.14 0.49 11.23
CA LYS A 65 -17.00 -0.11 9.90
C LYS A 65 -18.35 -0.11 9.22
N LEU A 66 -18.57 0.76 8.23
CA LEU A 66 -19.74 0.68 7.37
C LEU A 66 -19.76 -0.66 6.64
N ARG A 67 -20.54 -1.61 7.16
CA ARG A 67 -20.72 -2.94 6.56
C ARG A 67 -21.74 -2.87 5.43
N ARG A 68 -21.53 -3.66 4.38
CA ARG A 68 -22.38 -3.67 3.19
C ARG A 68 -23.68 -4.49 3.34
N TYR A 69 -23.83 -5.21 4.45
CA TYR A 69 -25.02 -6.04 4.73
C TYR A 69 -25.80 -5.48 5.92
N ALA A 70 -27.12 -5.65 5.88
CA ALA A 70 -28.02 -5.23 6.96
C ALA A 70 -27.71 -6.03 8.24
N SER A 71 -27.39 -5.33 9.32
CA SER A 71 -27.09 -5.90 10.64
C SER A 71 -27.47 -4.89 11.71
N LEU A 72 -27.97 -5.36 12.86
CA LEU A 72 -28.20 -4.52 14.05
C LEU A 72 -26.91 -3.80 14.50
N ARG A 73 -25.75 -4.37 14.19
CA ARG A 73 -24.43 -3.73 14.41
C ARG A 73 -24.25 -2.47 13.57
N ASN A 74 -24.95 -2.29 12.46
CA ASN A 74 -24.88 -1.07 11.66
C ASN A 74 -25.40 0.15 12.43
N ILE A 75 -26.36 -0.03 13.34
CA ILE A 75 -26.88 1.06 14.19
C ILE A 75 -25.76 1.52 15.14
N ILE A 76 -25.07 0.58 15.77
CA ILE A 76 -23.91 0.87 16.64
C ILE A 76 -22.78 1.54 15.81
N ASP A 77 -22.54 1.04 14.62
CA ASP A 77 -21.51 1.60 13.71
C ASP A 77 -21.86 3.04 13.28
N ILE A 78 -23.13 3.38 13.11
CA ILE A 78 -23.60 4.75 12.83
C ILE A 78 -23.35 5.66 14.06
N PHE A 79 -23.69 5.22 15.27
CA PHE A 79 -23.37 5.97 16.49
C PHE A 79 -21.86 6.18 16.65
N ASN A 80 -21.07 5.15 16.41
CA ASN A 80 -19.61 5.24 16.42
C ASN A 80 -19.09 6.23 15.37
N LEU A 81 -19.71 6.31 14.20
CA LEU A 81 -19.36 7.26 13.16
C LEU A 81 -19.61 8.71 13.60
N PHE A 82 -20.77 9.00 14.22
CA PHE A 82 -21.05 10.32 14.78
C PHE A 82 -20.08 10.67 15.91
N ARG A 83 -19.84 9.73 16.84
CA ARG A 83 -18.85 9.90 17.89
C ARG A 83 -17.45 10.19 17.33
N ALA A 84 -17.03 9.45 16.31
CA ALA A 84 -15.77 9.68 15.61
C ALA A 84 -15.69 11.07 14.97
N LEU A 85 -16.80 11.53 14.37
CA LEU A 85 -16.87 12.87 13.78
C LEU A 85 -16.69 13.97 14.85
N PHE A 86 -17.39 13.86 16.00
CA PHE A 86 -17.22 14.81 17.10
C PHE A 86 -15.81 14.78 17.68
N GLN A 87 -15.22 13.60 17.85
CA GLN A 87 -13.84 13.46 18.33
C GLN A 87 -12.84 14.09 17.34
N ALA A 88 -12.97 13.79 16.04
CA ALA A 88 -12.14 14.36 15.00
C ALA A 88 -12.29 15.88 14.94
N TYR A 89 -13.52 16.40 15.05
CA TYR A 89 -13.81 17.83 15.08
C TYR A 89 -13.11 18.52 16.28
N ALA A 90 -13.24 17.95 17.49
CA ALA A 90 -12.60 18.49 18.70
C ALA A 90 -11.06 18.49 18.57
N ILE A 91 -10.48 17.40 18.06
CA ILE A 91 -9.03 17.30 17.84
C ILE A 91 -8.58 18.35 16.84
N LEU A 92 -9.20 18.42 15.65
CA LEU A 92 -8.81 19.37 14.60
C LEU A 92 -9.00 20.82 15.02
N ARG A 93 -10.04 21.13 15.79
CA ARG A 93 -10.27 22.48 16.35
C ARG A 93 -9.20 22.88 17.34
N ARG A 94 -8.71 21.93 18.17
CA ARG A 94 -7.62 22.15 19.14
C ARG A 94 -6.28 22.28 18.44
N GLU A 95 -5.97 21.33 17.57
CA GLU A 95 -4.66 21.21 16.91
C GLU A 95 -4.46 22.23 15.77
N ARG A 96 -5.54 22.67 15.12
CA ARG A 96 -5.55 23.67 14.02
C ARG A 96 -4.50 23.38 12.94
N PRO A 97 -4.53 22.20 12.28
CA PRO A 97 -3.58 21.94 11.22
C PRO A 97 -3.84 22.83 10.00
N ASP A 98 -2.80 23.09 9.21
CA ASP A 98 -2.90 23.80 7.95
C ASP A 98 -3.63 23.00 6.89
N VAL A 99 -3.46 21.66 6.92
CA VAL A 99 -4.04 20.73 5.97
C VAL A 99 -4.28 19.35 6.61
N VAL A 100 -5.28 18.62 6.10
CA VAL A 100 -5.52 17.20 6.42
C VAL A 100 -5.20 16.35 5.20
N PHE A 101 -4.26 15.41 5.33
CA PHE A 101 -3.96 14.39 4.32
C PHE A 101 -4.56 13.04 4.68
N SER A 102 -5.42 12.53 3.81
CA SER A 102 -6.09 11.23 3.95
C SER A 102 -5.54 10.21 2.96
N LYS A 103 -5.05 9.09 3.46
CA LYS A 103 -4.67 7.93 2.62
C LYS A 103 -5.85 6.99 2.34
N GLY A 104 -7.06 7.41 2.70
CA GLY A 104 -8.25 6.57 2.57
C GLY A 104 -8.46 5.63 3.75
N GLY A 105 -9.31 4.60 3.54
CA GLY A 105 -9.78 3.75 4.64
C GLY A 105 -10.92 4.40 5.43
N PHE A 106 -11.74 3.59 6.09
CA PHE A 106 -12.96 4.07 6.77
C PHE A 106 -12.67 5.06 7.92
N ALA A 107 -11.52 4.94 8.56
CA ALA A 107 -11.09 5.84 9.65
C ALA A 107 -10.82 7.28 9.19
N SER A 108 -10.60 7.49 7.90
CA SER A 108 -10.32 8.83 7.36
C SER A 108 -11.56 9.67 7.09
N VAL A 109 -12.75 9.07 7.04
CA VAL A 109 -13.99 9.79 6.71
C VAL A 109 -14.32 10.85 7.77
N PRO A 110 -14.38 10.54 9.08
CA PRO A 110 -14.67 11.53 10.10
C PRO A 110 -13.68 12.72 10.11
N PRO A 111 -12.34 12.52 10.05
CA PRO A 111 -11.38 13.63 9.98
C PRO A 111 -11.55 14.51 8.74
N VAL A 112 -11.82 13.93 7.55
CA VAL A 112 -12.00 14.70 6.32
C VAL A 112 -13.30 15.53 6.37
N VAL A 113 -14.38 14.96 6.89
CA VAL A 113 -15.65 15.69 7.08
C VAL A 113 -15.49 16.79 8.14
N ALA A 114 -14.85 16.51 9.26
CA ALA A 114 -14.56 17.49 10.32
C ALA A 114 -13.68 18.65 9.80
N ALA A 115 -12.66 18.34 8.99
CA ALA A 115 -11.83 19.35 8.35
C ALA A 115 -12.65 20.27 7.45
N TRP A 116 -13.56 19.72 6.65
CA TRP A 116 -14.47 20.50 5.81
C TRP A 116 -15.34 21.44 6.65
N LEU A 117 -15.95 20.95 7.76
CA LEU A 117 -16.74 21.78 8.68
C LEU A 117 -15.93 22.91 9.30
N LEU A 118 -14.64 22.69 9.59
CA LEU A 118 -13.71 23.67 10.14
C LEU A 118 -13.03 24.55 9.08
N ARG A 119 -13.37 24.37 7.79
CA ARG A 119 -12.72 25.05 6.66
C ARG A 119 -11.21 24.80 6.56
N ILE A 120 -10.75 23.66 7.08
CA ILE A 120 -9.37 23.19 6.91
C ILE A 120 -9.30 22.45 5.56
N PRO A 121 -8.41 22.84 4.64
CA PRO A 121 -8.29 22.12 3.37
C PRO A 121 -7.83 20.69 3.58
N SER A 122 -8.33 19.78 2.75
CA SER A 122 -7.94 18.38 2.80
C SER A 122 -7.61 17.82 1.42
N VAL A 123 -6.68 16.86 1.41
CA VAL A 123 -6.28 16.05 0.25
C VAL A 123 -6.55 14.60 0.59
N THR A 124 -7.18 13.86 -0.31
CA THR A 124 -7.34 12.42 -0.18
C THR A 124 -6.60 11.70 -1.30
N HIS A 125 -6.04 10.52 -1.01
CA HIS A 125 -5.31 9.71 -1.99
C HIS A 125 -5.96 8.34 -2.15
N GLU A 126 -6.06 7.87 -3.41
CA GLU A 126 -6.52 6.53 -3.77
C GLU A 126 -5.42 5.75 -4.48
N SER A 127 -5.14 4.55 -3.98
CA SER A 127 -4.13 3.66 -4.56
C SER A 127 -4.69 2.71 -5.59
N ASP A 128 -5.92 2.23 -5.36
CA ASP A 128 -6.55 1.20 -6.17
C ASP A 128 -7.14 1.77 -7.46
N ALA A 129 -7.28 0.92 -8.46
CA ALA A 129 -7.91 1.26 -9.74
C ALA A 129 -9.39 1.63 -9.57
N ASN A 130 -10.06 1.08 -8.57
CA ASN A 130 -11.46 1.37 -8.25
C ASN A 130 -11.55 1.97 -6.85
N PRO A 131 -11.95 3.26 -6.72
CA PRO A 131 -11.93 3.95 -5.44
C PRO A 131 -12.86 3.30 -4.41
N GLY A 132 -12.32 3.16 -3.19
CA GLY A 132 -13.06 2.67 -2.05
C GLY A 132 -14.20 3.60 -1.64
N LEU A 133 -15.21 3.07 -0.91
CA LEU A 133 -16.33 3.87 -0.42
C LEU A 133 -15.85 5.08 0.39
N ALA A 134 -14.86 4.89 1.25
CA ALA A 134 -14.28 5.97 2.05
C ALA A 134 -13.71 7.09 1.15
N THR A 135 -12.93 6.74 0.13
CA THR A 135 -12.36 7.73 -0.79
C THR A 135 -13.45 8.40 -1.63
N ARG A 136 -14.51 7.69 -2.03
CA ARG A 136 -15.67 8.29 -2.71
C ARG A 136 -16.42 9.29 -1.84
N ILE A 137 -16.51 9.04 -0.53
CA ILE A 137 -17.09 9.99 0.43
C ILE A 137 -16.14 11.17 0.59
N ASN A 138 -14.87 10.92 0.84
CA ASN A 138 -13.85 11.96 1.03
C ASN A 138 -13.74 12.91 -0.17
N ALA A 139 -13.89 12.40 -1.40
CA ALA A 139 -13.86 13.22 -2.62
C ALA A 139 -14.92 14.34 -2.66
N ARG A 140 -16.00 14.20 -1.90
CA ARG A 140 -17.04 15.25 -1.78
C ARG A 140 -16.54 16.45 -0.98
N PHE A 141 -15.74 16.19 0.05
CA PHE A 141 -15.31 17.17 1.06
C PHE A 141 -13.84 17.62 0.85
N ALA A 142 -13.01 16.77 0.27
CA ALA A 142 -11.62 17.11 -0.03
C ALA A 142 -11.49 18.17 -1.12
N ARG A 143 -10.44 19.00 -1.02
CA ARG A 143 -10.08 19.98 -2.06
C ARG A 143 -9.48 19.29 -3.28
N TRP A 144 -8.57 18.31 -3.04
CA TRP A 144 -7.93 17.53 -4.10
C TRP A 144 -8.04 16.03 -3.82
N VAL A 145 -8.12 15.26 -4.88
CA VAL A 145 -8.12 13.79 -4.87
C VAL A 145 -6.93 13.33 -5.70
N CYS A 146 -5.89 12.89 -5.03
CA CYS A 146 -4.74 12.27 -5.66
C CYS A 146 -5.06 10.83 -6.04
N VAL A 147 -4.68 10.39 -7.24
CA VAL A 147 -4.90 9.03 -7.73
C VAL A 147 -3.60 8.42 -8.23
N SER A 148 -3.47 7.10 -8.10
CA SER A 148 -2.27 6.38 -8.49
C SER A 148 -2.03 6.38 -9.99
N HIS A 149 -3.09 6.41 -10.81
CA HIS A 149 -3.01 6.43 -12.27
C HIS A 149 -4.30 7.01 -12.89
N ALA A 150 -4.23 7.42 -14.16
CA ALA A 150 -5.35 8.09 -14.83
C ALA A 150 -6.64 7.25 -14.90
N GLN A 151 -6.52 5.93 -15.10
CA GLN A 151 -7.69 5.04 -15.14
C GLN A 151 -8.44 5.01 -13.80
N ALA A 152 -7.74 5.13 -12.66
CA ALA A 152 -8.37 5.24 -11.35
C ALA A 152 -9.26 6.50 -11.26
N GLY A 153 -8.84 7.59 -11.91
CA GLY A 153 -9.64 8.82 -12.04
C GLY A 153 -10.97 8.60 -12.76
N GLY A 154 -10.99 7.76 -13.81
CA GLY A 154 -12.20 7.43 -14.57
C GLY A 154 -13.30 6.74 -13.77
N SER A 155 -12.97 6.16 -12.63
CA SER A 155 -13.93 5.51 -11.72
C SER A 155 -14.66 6.48 -10.76
N PHE A 156 -14.27 7.75 -10.76
CA PHE A 156 -14.99 8.80 -10.02
C PHE A 156 -16.13 9.41 -10.82
N SER A 157 -17.14 9.95 -10.12
CA SER A 157 -18.20 10.72 -10.77
C SER A 157 -17.62 11.91 -11.52
N LYS A 158 -18.15 12.22 -12.72
CA LYS A 158 -17.72 13.35 -13.57
C LYS A 158 -17.64 14.69 -12.82
N ARG A 159 -18.48 14.89 -11.80
CA ARG A 159 -18.46 16.11 -10.96
C ARG A 159 -17.18 16.30 -10.15
N PHE A 160 -16.35 15.27 -9.97
CA PHE A 160 -15.10 15.34 -9.22
C PHE A 160 -13.85 15.39 -10.10
N THR A 161 -13.97 15.28 -11.43
CA THR A 161 -12.82 15.23 -12.34
C THR A 161 -11.91 16.46 -12.21
N HIS A 162 -12.47 17.62 -11.92
CA HIS A 162 -11.71 18.86 -11.71
C HIS A 162 -10.88 18.86 -10.43
N LYS A 163 -11.10 17.90 -9.51
CA LYS A 163 -10.33 17.73 -8.27
C LYS A 163 -9.28 16.62 -8.38
N LEU A 164 -9.23 15.89 -9.50
CA LEU A 164 -8.34 14.74 -9.64
C LEU A 164 -6.93 15.19 -10.04
N VAL A 165 -5.93 14.66 -9.35
CA VAL A 165 -4.52 14.84 -9.66
C VAL A 165 -3.86 13.47 -9.75
N VAL A 166 -3.26 13.15 -10.88
CA VAL A 166 -2.51 11.89 -11.07
C VAL A 166 -1.12 12.08 -10.44
N THR A 167 -0.91 11.49 -9.27
CA THR A 167 0.34 11.62 -8.53
C THR A 167 1.18 10.34 -8.54
N GLY A 168 0.57 9.19 -8.81
CA GLY A 168 1.18 7.91 -8.53
C GLY A 168 0.85 7.41 -7.12
N ASN A 169 1.34 6.22 -6.78
CA ASN A 169 1.20 5.64 -5.44
C ASN A 169 2.54 5.75 -4.69
N PRO A 170 2.60 6.41 -3.52
CA PRO A 170 3.81 6.47 -2.72
C PRO A 170 4.23 5.07 -2.28
N VAL A 171 5.47 4.71 -2.53
CA VAL A 171 6.06 3.43 -2.17
C VAL A 171 7.07 3.59 -1.04
N ARG A 172 7.24 2.55 -0.22
CA ARG A 172 8.08 2.60 0.99
C ARG A 172 9.56 2.79 0.70
N PHE A 173 10.01 2.33 -0.46
CA PHE A 173 11.44 2.33 -0.81
C PHE A 173 11.61 2.41 -2.33
N SER A 174 12.81 2.82 -2.72
CA SER A 174 13.26 2.84 -4.11
C SER A 174 14.30 1.76 -4.37
N ARG A 175 14.55 1.47 -5.64
CA ARG A 175 15.61 0.52 -6.05
C ARG A 175 16.99 0.90 -5.51
N ALA A 176 17.27 2.20 -5.40
CA ALA A 176 18.54 2.69 -4.88
C ALA A 176 18.79 2.36 -3.39
N GLN A 177 17.74 2.07 -2.63
CA GLN A 177 17.82 1.71 -1.21
C GLN A 177 18.05 0.22 -0.98
N GLY A 178 17.82 -0.63 -2.00
CA GLY A 178 17.96 -2.08 -1.90
C GLY A 178 19.40 -2.55 -2.08
N ASN A 179 19.86 -3.39 -1.16
CA ASN A 179 21.18 -4.05 -1.21
C ASN A 179 21.02 -5.58 -1.28
N ALA A 180 21.10 -6.13 -2.50
CA ALA A 180 20.94 -7.55 -2.74
C ALA A 180 21.98 -8.41 -1.99
N GLN A 181 23.21 -7.93 -1.86
CA GLN A 181 24.27 -8.66 -1.18
C GLN A 181 23.97 -8.79 0.32
N ARG A 182 23.47 -7.72 0.96
CA ARG A 182 23.07 -7.74 2.38
C ARG A 182 21.97 -8.77 2.64
N ALA A 183 20.93 -8.82 1.80
CA ALA A 183 19.87 -9.83 1.93
C ALA A 183 20.40 -11.25 1.73
N ARG A 184 21.27 -11.47 0.73
CA ARG A 184 21.87 -12.79 0.48
C ARG A 184 22.72 -13.27 1.65
N MET A 185 23.51 -12.39 2.23
CA MET A 185 24.31 -12.70 3.44
C MET A 185 23.40 -13.08 4.62
N GLN A 186 22.31 -12.34 4.86
CA GLN A 186 21.34 -12.63 5.92
C GLN A 186 20.62 -13.97 5.72
N LEU A 187 20.40 -14.37 4.47
CA LEU A 187 19.79 -15.65 4.11
C LEU A 187 20.80 -16.81 4.02
N GLY A 188 22.10 -16.53 4.10
CA GLY A 188 23.15 -17.55 3.94
C GLY A 188 23.23 -18.14 2.54
N ILE A 189 22.85 -17.38 1.49
CA ILE A 189 22.81 -17.87 0.10
C ILE A 189 23.89 -17.20 -0.78
N GLY A 190 24.44 -17.98 -1.69
CA GLY A 190 25.44 -17.50 -2.64
C GLY A 190 24.91 -16.51 -3.67
N ALA A 191 25.82 -15.75 -4.32
CA ALA A 191 25.46 -14.74 -5.32
C ALA A 191 24.66 -15.30 -6.51
N GLY A 192 24.96 -16.52 -6.95
CA GLY A 192 24.29 -17.20 -8.07
C GLY A 192 23.04 -17.99 -7.71
N THR A 193 22.67 -18.10 -6.42
CA THR A 193 21.48 -18.86 -6.01
C THR A 193 20.20 -18.14 -6.45
N PRO A 194 19.30 -18.73 -7.27
CA PRO A 194 18.02 -18.12 -7.57
C PRO A 194 17.19 -17.94 -6.29
N LEU A 195 16.53 -16.77 -6.12
CA LEU A 195 15.71 -16.45 -4.96
C LEU A 195 14.27 -16.18 -5.38
N LEU A 196 13.37 -17.03 -4.94
CA LEU A 196 11.92 -16.82 -5.01
C LEU A 196 11.45 -16.11 -3.74
N VAL A 197 10.83 -14.95 -3.89
CA VAL A 197 10.18 -14.24 -2.79
C VAL A 197 8.68 -14.35 -2.93
N VAL A 198 8.01 -14.88 -1.90
CA VAL A 198 6.54 -15.05 -1.88
C VAL A 198 5.93 -14.07 -0.88
N LEU A 199 5.01 -13.20 -1.36
CA LEU A 199 4.41 -12.13 -0.58
C LEU A 199 2.88 -12.22 -0.55
N GLY A 200 2.33 -12.66 0.56
CA GLY A 200 0.88 -12.70 0.80
C GLY A 200 0.26 -11.38 1.29
N GLY A 201 1.06 -10.29 1.41
CA GLY A 201 0.66 -9.05 2.07
C GLY A 201 0.74 -9.14 3.61
N SER A 202 0.37 -8.07 4.31
CA SER A 202 0.49 -7.99 5.79
C SER A 202 -0.41 -8.98 6.54
N GLN A 203 -1.53 -9.38 5.94
CA GLN A 203 -2.50 -10.34 6.52
C GLN A 203 -2.23 -11.78 6.07
N GLY A 204 -1.31 -11.96 5.14
CA GLY A 204 -1.06 -13.24 4.48
C GLY A 204 -2.15 -13.66 3.49
N ALA A 205 -1.78 -14.51 2.54
CA ALA A 205 -2.67 -15.07 1.53
C ALA A 205 -2.68 -16.59 1.64
N LEU A 206 -3.75 -17.17 2.18
CA LEU A 206 -3.83 -18.60 2.44
C LEU A 206 -3.53 -19.42 1.17
N GLN A 207 -4.11 -19.06 0.05
CA GLN A 207 -3.89 -19.72 -1.24
C GLN A 207 -2.41 -19.75 -1.67
N LEU A 208 -1.65 -18.65 -1.45
CA LEU A 208 -0.22 -18.61 -1.74
C LEU A 208 0.58 -19.39 -0.70
N ASN A 209 0.13 -19.38 0.55
CA ASN A 209 0.77 -20.17 1.60
C ASN A 209 0.59 -21.66 1.33
N GLU A 210 -0.61 -22.12 0.96
CA GLU A 210 -0.91 -23.52 0.61
C GLU A 210 -0.08 -23.98 -0.58
N LEU A 211 0.00 -23.17 -1.65
CA LEU A 211 0.88 -23.47 -2.79
C LEU A 211 2.32 -23.74 -2.34
N VAL A 212 2.87 -22.87 -1.48
CA VAL A 212 4.25 -23.05 -1.00
C VAL A 212 4.38 -24.27 -0.10
N TRP A 213 3.42 -24.51 0.80
CA TRP A 213 3.48 -25.63 1.72
C TRP A 213 3.34 -26.98 1.03
N ASN A 214 2.45 -27.08 0.03
CA ASN A 214 2.18 -28.31 -0.68
C ASN A 214 3.30 -28.68 -1.67
N HIS A 215 4.05 -27.68 -2.16
CA HIS A 215 5.07 -27.85 -3.19
C HIS A 215 6.48 -27.41 -2.75
N ILE A 216 6.77 -27.48 -1.45
CA ILE A 216 8.02 -26.95 -0.92
C ILE A 216 9.25 -27.62 -1.55
N GLU A 217 9.24 -28.94 -1.72
CA GLU A 217 10.32 -29.72 -2.31
C GLU A 217 10.57 -29.32 -3.77
N GLU A 218 9.49 -29.15 -4.56
CA GLU A 218 9.59 -28.74 -5.95
C GLU A 218 10.16 -27.31 -6.07
N LEU A 219 9.62 -26.36 -5.28
CA LEU A 219 10.04 -24.97 -5.30
C LEU A 219 11.50 -24.80 -4.86
N THR A 220 11.93 -25.55 -3.84
CA THR A 220 13.30 -25.51 -3.32
C THR A 220 14.30 -26.25 -4.22
N SER A 221 13.83 -27.11 -5.14
CA SER A 221 14.70 -27.76 -6.12
C SER A 221 15.36 -26.74 -7.07
N PHE A 222 14.66 -25.65 -7.45
CA PHE A 222 15.17 -24.66 -8.41
C PHE A 222 15.48 -23.28 -7.81
N ALA A 223 15.02 -22.95 -6.58
CA ALA A 223 15.28 -21.67 -5.94
C ALA A 223 15.43 -21.79 -4.42
N PHE A 224 16.08 -20.83 -3.79
CA PHE A 224 15.86 -20.57 -2.37
C PHE A 224 14.52 -19.85 -2.22
N VAL A 225 13.66 -20.26 -1.30
CA VAL A 225 12.32 -19.72 -1.13
C VAL A 225 12.26 -18.88 0.14
N PHE A 226 12.02 -17.57 -0.01
CA PHE A 226 11.66 -16.70 1.10
C PHE A 226 10.15 -16.44 1.08
N HIS A 227 9.47 -16.73 2.20
CA HIS A 227 8.01 -16.71 2.25
C HIS A 227 7.46 -15.88 3.40
N GLN A 228 6.78 -14.74 3.10
CA GLN A 228 6.03 -13.97 4.08
C GLN A 228 4.59 -14.45 4.15
N MET A 229 4.24 -15.16 5.21
CA MET A 229 2.97 -15.85 5.39
C MET A 229 1.83 -15.00 5.97
N GLY A 230 2.15 -13.90 6.65
CA GLY A 230 1.20 -13.13 7.46
C GLY A 230 1.11 -13.65 8.91
N SER A 231 0.95 -12.73 9.87
CA SER A 231 1.06 -13.05 11.31
C SER A 231 0.03 -14.08 11.81
N SER A 232 -1.19 -14.07 11.26
CA SER A 232 -2.25 -14.98 11.66
C SER A 232 -2.18 -16.37 11.01
N LYS A 233 -1.26 -16.56 10.06
CA LYS A 233 -1.14 -17.77 9.23
C LYS A 233 0.27 -18.35 9.26
N PHE A 234 1.09 -17.89 10.19
CA PHE A 234 2.46 -18.35 10.32
C PHE A 234 2.50 -19.83 10.69
N LYS A 235 3.30 -20.60 9.97
CA LYS A 235 3.61 -22.00 10.21
C LYS A 235 5.12 -22.16 10.17
N GLU A 236 5.69 -22.74 11.19
CA GLU A 236 7.11 -23.05 11.21
C GLU A 236 7.40 -24.27 10.31
N ILE A 237 8.31 -24.10 9.38
CA ILE A 237 8.76 -25.15 8.46
C ILE A 237 10.29 -25.10 8.45
N SER A 238 10.91 -26.23 8.73
CA SER A 238 12.36 -26.42 8.69
C SER A 238 12.75 -27.04 7.36
N HIS A 239 13.46 -26.29 6.52
CA HIS A 239 14.04 -26.78 5.28
C HIS A 239 15.25 -25.91 4.91
N GLU A 240 16.35 -26.53 4.43
CA GLU A 240 17.63 -25.82 4.20
C GLU A 240 17.57 -24.69 3.18
N ARG A 241 16.70 -24.78 2.17
CA ARG A 241 16.51 -23.78 1.11
C ARG A 241 15.21 -23.00 1.27
N TYR A 242 14.68 -22.92 2.48
CA TYR A 242 13.43 -22.21 2.78
C TYR A 242 13.56 -21.33 4.01
N LYS A 243 13.05 -20.12 3.94
CA LYS A 243 12.90 -19.19 5.07
C LYS A 243 11.49 -18.62 5.12
N GLY A 244 10.71 -19.10 6.07
CA GLY A 244 9.38 -18.57 6.37
C GLY A 244 9.42 -17.50 7.45
N VAL A 245 8.64 -16.41 7.26
CA VAL A 245 8.46 -15.35 8.26
C VAL A 245 7.00 -14.94 8.35
N SER A 246 6.58 -14.44 9.50
CA SER A 246 5.24 -13.89 9.66
C SER A 246 5.08 -12.56 8.92
N PHE A 247 6.03 -11.65 9.10
CA PHE A 247 6.04 -10.33 8.48
C PHE A 247 7.46 -9.76 8.43
N VAL A 248 7.81 -9.10 7.33
CA VAL A 248 9.10 -8.40 7.18
C VAL A 248 8.90 -6.95 7.60
N GLN A 249 9.48 -6.56 8.72
CA GLN A 249 9.44 -5.18 9.21
C GLN A 249 10.51 -4.33 8.54
N GLU A 250 11.75 -4.85 8.49
CA GLU A 250 12.92 -4.18 7.93
C GLU A 250 13.59 -5.05 6.87
N GLY A 251 14.38 -4.44 5.97
CA GLY A 251 15.14 -5.17 4.95
C GLY A 251 14.32 -5.62 3.73
N MET A 252 13.04 -5.25 3.59
CA MET A 252 12.23 -5.63 2.43
C MET A 252 12.84 -5.12 1.11
N ALA A 253 13.42 -3.91 1.10
CA ALA A 253 14.09 -3.38 -0.09
C ALA A 253 15.28 -4.26 -0.52
N ASP A 254 16.08 -4.73 0.46
CA ASP A 254 17.22 -5.61 0.21
C ASP A 254 16.77 -6.97 -0.32
N LEU A 255 15.73 -7.52 0.31
CA LEU A 255 15.14 -8.80 -0.07
C LEU A 255 14.62 -8.74 -1.52
N LEU A 256 13.87 -7.70 -1.85
CA LEU A 256 13.39 -7.50 -3.22
C LEU A 256 14.54 -7.21 -4.20
N ALA A 257 15.57 -6.49 -3.80
CA ALA A 257 16.76 -6.30 -4.64
C ALA A 257 17.43 -7.65 -4.98
N ALA A 258 17.48 -8.58 -4.01
CA ALA A 258 18.06 -9.92 -4.19
C ALA A 258 17.13 -10.90 -4.95
N ALA A 259 15.83 -10.66 -4.97
CA ALA A 259 14.84 -11.55 -5.57
C ALA A 259 15.08 -11.75 -7.07
N THR A 260 15.06 -13.01 -7.53
CA THR A 260 15.07 -13.39 -8.94
C THR A 260 13.66 -13.30 -9.53
N VAL A 261 12.67 -13.85 -8.83
CA VAL A 261 11.24 -13.77 -9.17
C VAL A 261 10.46 -13.51 -7.89
N VAL A 262 9.39 -12.74 -8.00
CA VAL A 262 8.46 -12.50 -6.90
C VAL A 262 7.08 -13.06 -7.23
N LEU A 263 6.54 -13.93 -6.37
CA LEU A 263 5.15 -14.36 -6.39
C LEU A 263 4.36 -13.51 -5.39
N SER A 264 3.32 -12.82 -5.84
CA SER A 264 2.59 -11.90 -4.96
C SER A 264 1.11 -11.81 -5.28
N ARG A 265 0.34 -11.31 -4.30
CA ARG A 265 -0.96 -10.71 -4.57
C ARG A 265 -0.78 -9.37 -5.30
N SER A 266 -1.81 -8.93 -6.02
CA SER A 266 -1.81 -7.70 -6.81
C SER A 266 -2.45 -6.50 -6.08
N GLY A 267 -2.22 -6.38 -4.76
CA GLY A 267 -2.58 -5.16 -4.03
C GLY A 267 -1.78 -3.96 -4.52
N ALA A 268 -2.41 -2.78 -4.64
CA ALA A 268 -1.81 -1.60 -5.25
C ALA A 268 -0.44 -1.21 -4.69
N ASN A 269 -0.25 -1.35 -3.36
CA ASN A 269 1.05 -1.01 -2.74
C ASN A 269 2.13 -2.05 -3.05
N ALA A 270 1.80 -3.35 -2.95
CA ALA A 270 2.75 -4.41 -3.30
C ALA A 270 3.18 -4.31 -4.77
N VAL A 271 2.22 -4.12 -5.67
CA VAL A 271 2.52 -3.90 -7.10
C VAL A 271 3.36 -2.65 -7.29
N GLY A 272 3.04 -1.53 -6.63
CA GLY A 272 3.83 -0.30 -6.69
C GLY A 272 5.29 -0.50 -6.26
N GLU A 273 5.51 -1.23 -5.16
CA GLU A 273 6.84 -1.57 -4.66
C GLU A 273 7.61 -2.48 -5.66
N LEU A 274 6.93 -3.49 -6.23
CA LEU A 274 7.55 -4.40 -7.21
C LEU A 274 7.91 -3.69 -8.52
N LEU A 275 7.06 -2.77 -8.98
CA LEU A 275 7.36 -1.91 -10.14
C LEU A 275 8.56 -1.02 -9.87
N GLU A 276 8.61 -0.37 -8.70
CA GLU A 276 9.74 0.50 -8.32
C GLU A 276 11.05 -0.29 -8.23
N MET A 277 10.99 -1.52 -7.72
CA MET A 277 12.14 -2.42 -7.63
C MET A 277 12.46 -3.11 -8.97
N ARG A 278 11.64 -2.93 -10.01
CA ARG A 278 11.75 -3.57 -11.34
C ARG A 278 11.90 -5.08 -11.23
N LYS A 279 10.96 -5.74 -10.61
CA LYS A 279 11.04 -7.19 -10.38
C LYS A 279 10.24 -7.97 -11.42
N ALA A 280 10.83 -9.05 -11.91
CA ALA A 280 10.07 -10.10 -12.59
C ALA A 280 9.06 -10.68 -11.59
N MET A 281 7.78 -10.58 -11.90
CA MET A 281 6.72 -10.93 -10.94
C MET A 281 5.63 -11.81 -11.55
N VAL A 282 5.16 -12.75 -10.73
CA VAL A 282 3.94 -13.52 -10.96
C VAL A 282 2.89 -13.00 -10.00
N LEU A 283 1.78 -12.51 -10.53
CA LEU A 283 0.69 -11.94 -9.74
C LEU A 283 -0.50 -12.90 -9.73
N VAL A 284 -0.95 -13.24 -8.53
CA VAL A 284 -2.17 -14.04 -8.29
C VAL A 284 -3.18 -13.11 -7.61
N PRO A 285 -4.06 -12.43 -8.36
CA PRO A 285 -5.05 -11.52 -7.79
C PRO A 285 -6.03 -12.25 -6.88
N LEU A 286 -6.49 -11.57 -5.83
CA LEU A 286 -7.61 -12.01 -5.04
C LEU A 286 -8.89 -11.88 -5.87
N GLY A 287 -9.66 -12.95 -5.99
CA GLY A 287 -10.85 -13.02 -6.84
C GLY A 287 -11.92 -12.00 -6.47
N LYS A 288 -12.87 -11.79 -7.39
CA LYS A 288 -13.95 -10.80 -7.26
C LYS A 288 -14.89 -11.11 -6.08
N ASN A 289 -15.06 -12.38 -5.73
CA ASN A 289 -15.91 -12.81 -4.61
C ASN A 289 -15.31 -12.48 -3.25
N ALA A 290 -13.99 -12.45 -3.14
CA ALA A 290 -13.25 -12.16 -1.90
C ALA A 290 -12.77 -10.71 -1.79
N SER A 291 -12.83 -9.94 -2.90
CA SER A 291 -12.45 -8.52 -2.96
C SER A 291 -13.46 -7.73 -3.78
N ARG A 292 -13.26 -6.41 -3.92
CA ARG A 292 -14.06 -5.56 -4.83
C ARG A 292 -13.63 -5.66 -6.30
N GLY A 293 -12.77 -6.62 -6.62
CA GLY A 293 -12.13 -6.75 -7.93
C GLY A 293 -10.94 -5.81 -8.13
N ASP A 294 -10.55 -5.04 -7.12
CA ASP A 294 -9.43 -4.07 -7.23
C ASP A 294 -8.14 -4.77 -7.63
N GLN A 295 -7.85 -5.95 -7.03
CA GLN A 295 -6.64 -6.70 -7.34
C GLN A 295 -6.64 -7.26 -8.77
N VAL A 296 -7.80 -7.68 -9.27
CA VAL A 296 -7.94 -8.14 -10.66
C VAL A 296 -7.63 -6.99 -11.62
N LEU A 297 -8.19 -5.80 -11.38
CA LEU A 297 -7.94 -4.60 -12.20
C LEU A 297 -6.46 -4.16 -12.13
N ASN A 298 -5.87 -4.19 -10.93
CA ASN A 298 -4.45 -3.88 -10.77
C ASN A 298 -3.57 -4.86 -11.57
N ALA A 299 -3.81 -6.18 -11.43
CA ALA A 299 -3.05 -7.20 -12.13
C ALA A 299 -3.20 -7.06 -13.66
N GLU A 300 -4.41 -6.84 -14.13
CA GLU A 300 -4.70 -6.72 -15.57
C GLU A 300 -3.98 -5.52 -16.20
N ARG A 301 -3.93 -4.39 -15.50
CA ARG A 301 -3.16 -3.23 -15.93
C ARG A 301 -1.67 -3.57 -16.09
N ILE A 302 -1.08 -4.30 -15.15
CA ILE A 302 0.34 -4.66 -15.20
C ILE A 302 0.61 -5.70 -16.28
N ARG A 303 -0.31 -6.67 -16.45
CA ARG A 303 -0.27 -7.67 -17.52
C ARG A 303 -0.34 -7.01 -18.91
N ALA A 304 -1.27 -6.08 -19.10
CA ALA A 304 -1.44 -5.37 -20.38
C ALA A 304 -0.20 -4.55 -20.77
N ALA A 305 0.59 -4.10 -19.79
CA ALA A 305 1.88 -3.43 -20.02
C ALA A 305 3.05 -4.41 -20.17
N GLY A 306 2.82 -5.72 -20.12
CA GLY A 306 3.87 -6.75 -20.22
C GLY A 306 4.83 -6.77 -19.03
N ALA A 307 4.47 -6.21 -17.86
CA ALA A 307 5.34 -6.07 -16.70
C ALA A 307 5.15 -7.18 -15.65
N ALA A 308 4.18 -8.09 -15.84
CA ALA A 308 3.96 -9.24 -14.97
C ALA A 308 3.34 -10.41 -15.76
N VAL A 309 3.57 -11.61 -15.24
CA VAL A 309 2.74 -12.77 -15.55
C VAL A 309 1.59 -12.77 -14.53
N VAL A 310 0.36 -12.96 -15.00
CA VAL A 310 -0.83 -12.97 -14.13
C VAL A 310 -1.51 -14.34 -14.24
N VAL A 311 -1.77 -14.96 -13.09
CA VAL A 311 -2.55 -16.18 -12.98
C VAL A 311 -3.92 -15.79 -12.42
N SER A 312 -4.95 -15.82 -13.27
CA SER A 312 -6.33 -15.50 -12.87
C SER A 312 -6.92 -16.58 -11.96
N GLU A 313 -8.05 -16.27 -11.30
CA GLU A 313 -8.74 -17.23 -10.43
C GLU A 313 -9.16 -18.50 -11.21
N GLU A 314 -9.57 -18.33 -12.47
CA GLU A 314 -9.96 -19.45 -13.35
C GLU A 314 -8.78 -20.30 -13.83
N GLN A 315 -7.59 -19.72 -13.91
CA GLN A 315 -6.35 -20.38 -14.33
C GLN A 315 -5.55 -20.94 -13.16
N TYR A 316 -5.96 -20.62 -11.92
CA TYR A 316 -5.20 -21.02 -10.75
C TYR A 316 -5.24 -22.52 -10.51
N ASP A 317 -4.09 -23.12 -10.66
CA ASP A 317 -3.74 -24.49 -10.29
C ASP A 317 -2.34 -24.46 -9.69
N GLU A 318 -2.13 -25.13 -8.56
CA GLU A 318 -0.85 -25.07 -7.84
C GLU A 318 0.30 -25.61 -8.68
N SER A 319 0.10 -26.78 -9.33
CA SER A 319 1.12 -27.40 -10.18
C SER A 319 1.45 -26.56 -11.42
N TYR A 320 0.44 -25.88 -11.98
CA TYR A 320 0.66 -24.91 -13.06
C TYR A 320 1.50 -23.73 -12.57
N CYS A 321 1.18 -23.20 -11.39
CA CYS A 321 1.95 -22.09 -10.80
C CYS A 321 3.40 -22.47 -10.53
N VAL A 322 3.67 -23.69 -10.03
CA VAL A 322 5.03 -24.16 -9.77
C VAL A 322 5.83 -24.29 -11.06
N ARG A 323 5.24 -24.90 -12.11
CA ARG A 323 5.89 -24.98 -13.45
C ARG A 323 6.18 -23.58 -14.01
N LEU A 324 5.20 -22.66 -13.94
CA LEU A 324 5.38 -21.28 -14.39
C LEU A 324 6.53 -20.56 -13.66
N LEU A 325 6.65 -20.77 -12.35
CA LEU A 325 7.74 -20.22 -11.55
C LEU A 325 9.09 -20.84 -11.95
N ALA A 326 9.16 -22.15 -12.17
CA ALA A 326 10.37 -22.82 -12.63
C ALA A 326 10.81 -22.32 -14.02
N ASP A 327 9.88 -22.22 -14.97
CA ASP A 327 10.14 -21.70 -16.32
C ASP A 327 10.68 -20.25 -16.24
N LEU A 328 10.04 -19.40 -15.46
CA LEU A 328 10.46 -18.00 -15.31
C LEU A 328 11.82 -17.88 -14.57
N MET A 329 12.13 -18.80 -13.65
CA MET A 329 13.45 -18.87 -13.01
C MET A 329 14.56 -19.23 -14.01
N GLY A 330 14.27 -20.11 -14.97
CA GLY A 330 15.22 -20.51 -16.02
C GLY A 330 15.37 -19.50 -17.15
N ASP A 331 14.34 -18.72 -17.47
CA ASP A 331 14.31 -17.79 -18.60
C ASP A 331 14.73 -16.36 -18.20
N GLU A 332 16.03 -16.10 -18.28
CA GLU A 332 16.59 -14.74 -17.99
C GLU A 332 16.10 -13.70 -18.98
N SER A 333 15.93 -14.04 -20.25
CA SER A 333 15.44 -13.11 -21.28
C SER A 333 14.04 -12.62 -20.97
N ARG A 334 13.18 -13.52 -20.58
CA ARG A 334 11.80 -13.22 -20.17
C ARG A 334 11.75 -12.38 -18.92
N ARG A 335 12.57 -12.69 -17.91
CA ARG A 335 12.67 -11.85 -16.70
C ARG A 335 13.12 -10.45 -17.03
N LYS A 336 14.16 -10.27 -17.83
CA LYS A 336 14.66 -8.95 -18.24
C LYS A 336 13.62 -8.14 -19.04
N GLU A 337 12.79 -8.80 -19.83
CA GLU A 337 11.66 -8.16 -20.52
C GLU A 337 10.65 -7.60 -19.54
N LEU A 338 10.18 -8.44 -18.59
CA LEU A 338 9.25 -8.01 -17.53
C LEU A 338 9.81 -6.85 -16.70
N GLU A 339 11.08 -6.93 -16.32
CA GLU A 339 11.78 -5.90 -15.55
C GLU A 339 11.89 -4.56 -16.30
N ARG A 340 12.17 -4.60 -17.60
CA ARG A 340 12.19 -3.39 -18.46
C ARG A 340 10.81 -2.75 -18.56
N ASN A 341 9.77 -3.55 -18.72
CA ASN A 341 8.40 -3.05 -18.85
C ASN A 341 7.88 -2.41 -17.56
N CYS A 342 8.44 -2.76 -16.39
CA CYS A 342 8.13 -2.08 -15.13
C CYS A 342 8.45 -0.57 -15.18
N GLU A 343 9.48 -0.14 -15.94
CA GLU A 343 9.92 1.25 -16.01
C GLU A 343 8.80 2.20 -16.44
N ASN A 344 7.98 1.79 -17.40
CA ASN A 344 6.89 2.61 -17.96
C ASN A 344 5.72 2.81 -16.98
N LEU A 345 5.67 2.02 -15.89
CA LEU A 345 4.59 2.02 -14.92
C LEU A 345 5.00 2.59 -13.56
N ARG A 346 6.27 2.93 -13.38
CA ARG A 346 6.79 3.46 -12.12
C ARG A 346 6.19 4.82 -11.77
N SER A 347 6.14 5.09 -10.49
CA SER A 347 5.68 6.36 -9.92
C SER A 347 6.69 6.86 -8.88
N SER A 348 7.97 6.88 -9.25
CA SER A 348 9.10 7.20 -8.37
C SER A 348 9.00 8.56 -7.67
N ASP A 349 8.25 9.48 -8.23
CA ASP A 349 8.06 10.85 -7.73
C ASP A 349 6.69 11.08 -7.05
N ALA A 350 5.93 10.00 -6.80
CA ALA A 350 4.57 10.11 -6.26
C ALA A 350 4.51 10.88 -4.93
N ARG A 351 5.45 10.63 -4.00
CA ARG A 351 5.52 11.36 -2.73
C ARG A 351 5.78 12.86 -2.94
N CYS A 352 6.64 13.19 -3.90
CA CYS A 352 6.96 14.58 -4.25
C CYS A 352 5.74 15.29 -4.83
N LYS A 353 5.03 14.68 -5.78
CA LYS A 353 3.81 15.25 -6.37
C LYS A 353 2.70 15.45 -5.35
N ILE A 354 2.54 14.54 -4.40
CA ILE A 354 1.56 14.70 -3.32
C ILE A 354 1.98 15.85 -2.39
N ALA A 355 3.26 15.95 -2.06
CA ALA A 355 3.79 17.06 -1.28
C ALA A 355 3.56 18.40 -1.98
N ASP A 356 3.76 18.49 -3.31
CA ASP A 356 3.49 19.69 -4.10
C ASP A 356 2.00 20.11 -4.00
N VAL A 357 1.08 19.14 -4.08
CA VAL A 357 -0.37 19.41 -3.91
C VAL A 357 -0.67 19.95 -2.50
N ILE A 358 -0.06 19.38 -1.47
CA ILE A 358 -0.26 19.80 -0.08
C ILE A 358 0.30 21.20 0.16
N GLU A 359 1.55 21.45 -0.24
CA GLU A 359 2.21 22.76 -0.10
C GLU A 359 1.49 23.85 -0.89
N GLY A 360 1.02 23.52 -2.10
CA GLY A 360 0.22 24.45 -2.93
C GLY A 360 -1.07 24.90 -2.24
N LEU A 361 -1.73 24.02 -1.48
CA LEU A 361 -2.92 24.38 -0.70
C LEU A 361 -2.60 25.32 0.48
N ILE A 362 -1.47 25.09 1.13
CA ILE A 362 -1.06 25.91 2.29
C ILE A 362 -0.71 27.33 1.81
N LYS A 363 0.08 27.45 0.74
CA LYS A 363 0.44 28.75 0.14
C LYS A 363 -0.79 29.53 -0.34
N ALA A 364 -1.76 28.85 -0.97
CA ALA A 364 -3.00 29.47 -1.43
C ALA A 364 -3.86 30.00 -0.26
N LYS A 365 -3.78 29.37 0.92
CA LYS A 365 -4.49 29.82 2.14
C LYS A 365 -3.81 31.03 2.77
N GLU A 366 -2.49 31.15 2.72
CA GLU A 366 -1.71 32.29 3.24
C GLU A 366 -1.89 33.54 2.37
N SER A 367 -2.23 33.35 1.09
CA SER A 367 -2.42 34.45 0.12
C SER A 367 -3.88 34.95 0.03
N ALA A 368 -4.83 34.28 0.70
CA ALA A 368 -6.26 34.63 0.71
C ALA A 368 -6.70 35.27 2.01
#